data_fb48c402fd4c28f12bda4724e8757a63
#
_entry.id   fb48c402fd4c28f12bda4724e8757a63
#
_cell.length_a   1.000
_cell.length_b   1.000
_cell.length_c   1.000
_cell.angle_alpha   90.00
_cell.angle_beta   90.00
_cell.angle_gamma   90.00
#
_symmetry.space_group_name_H-M   'P 1'
#
loop_
_entity.id
_entity.type
_entity.pdbx_description
1 polymer ?
#
loop_
_entity_poly.entity_id
_entity_poly.type
_entity_poly.pdbx_seq_one_letter_code
_entity_poly.pdbx_strand_id
1 'polypeptide(L)'
;MSGQFEHGDVDVALLTPETTPPTLHTRQLFNEEYVCLLSENHPLAGSATLSLDEFCAQDHALVSWPGGNFHGVTDLALAAIGRARRVTLSVCSFLTLPEILRVTDLVSVVPKRLAVDTTGLVMLPPPLVIPGFSKIMAWHNRTHHHKGHVWLRERLASVAKTVVY
;
A
#
# COMPACT_ATOMS: atom_id res chain seq x y z
N MET A 1 -13.56 -16.79 0.12
CA MET A 1 -13.84 -15.56 0.88
C MET A 1 -15.33 -15.35 1.16
N SER A 2 -16.26 -15.44 0.17
CA SER A 2 -17.71 -15.25 0.42
C SER A 2 -18.24 -16.18 1.51
N GLY A 3 -17.94 -17.49 1.45
CA GLY A 3 -18.39 -18.47 2.46
C GLY A 3 -17.91 -18.18 3.88
N GLN A 4 -16.75 -17.61 4.09
CA GLN A 4 -16.25 -17.23 5.42
C GLN A 4 -17.12 -16.17 6.08
N PHE A 5 -17.64 -15.22 5.30
CA PHE A 5 -18.59 -14.22 5.78
C PHE A 5 -19.97 -14.82 6.07
N GLU A 6 -20.43 -15.75 5.22
CA GLU A 6 -21.72 -16.44 5.37
C GLU A 6 -21.74 -17.31 6.62
N HIS A 7 -20.68 -18.09 6.84
CA HIS A 7 -20.55 -19.00 8.00
C HIS A 7 -20.16 -18.27 9.29
N GLY A 8 -19.71 -17.02 9.21
CA GLY A 8 -19.38 -16.25 10.40
C GLY A 8 -17.94 -16.36 10.87
N ASP A 9 -17.05 -16.91 10.04
CA ASP A 9 -15.62 -16.97 10.31
C ASP A 9 -14.98 -15.57 10.19
N VAL A 10 -15.60 -14.69 9.38
CA VAL A 10 -15.20 -13.30 9.20
C VAL A 10 -16.43 -12.39 9.33
N ASP A 11 -16.35 -11.40 10.19
CA ASP A 11 -17.41 -10.41 10.40
C ASP A 11 -17.22 -9.13 9.57
N VAL A 12 -15.97 -8.67 9.43
CA VAL A 12 -15.57 -7.46 8.69
C VAL A 12 -14.21 -7.71 8.07
N ALA A 13 -14.01 -7.29 6.82
CA ALA A 13 -12.70 -7.29 6.17
C ALA A 13 -12.39 -5.93 5.55
N LEU A 14 -11.09 -5.59 5.48
CA LEU A 14 -10.58 -4.44 4.76
C LEU A 14 -10.01 -4.92 3.42
N LEU A 15 -10.69 -4.60 2.34
CA LEU A 15 -10.42 -5.10 0.99
C LEU A 15 -10.18 -3.94 0.02
N THR A 16 -9.97 -4.27 -1.25
CA THR A 16 -10.11 -3.34 -2.38
C THR A 16 -11.38 -3.70 -3.16
N PRO A 17 -11.97 -2.77 -3.92
CA PRO A 17 -13.18 -3.04 -4.70
C PRO A 17 -13.04 -4.28 -5.60
N GLU A 18 -11.88 -4.44 -6.25
CA GLU A 18 -11.60 -5.52 -7.21
C GLU A 18 -11.58 -6.90 -6.56
N THR A 19 -11.26 -6.98 -5.27
CA THR A 19 -11.18 -8.25 -4.51
C THR A 19 -12.44 -8.54 -3.71
N THR A 20 -13.45 -7.67 -3.79
CA THR A 20 -14.64 -7.77 -2.93
C THR A 20 -15.77 -8.49 -3.65
N PRO A 21 -16.32 -9.58 -3.08
CA PRO A 21 -17.51 -10.24 -3.59
C PRO A 21 -18.70 -9.28 -3.68
N PRO A 22 -19.48 -9.29 -4.79
CA PRO A 22 -20.59 -8.35 -4.99
C PRO A 22 -21.77 -8.56 -4.03
N THR A 23 -21.80 -9.69 -3.32
CA THR A 23 -22.84 -10.01 -2.32
C THR A 23 -22.65 -9.32 -0.98
N LEU A 24 -21.51 -8.66 -0.77
CA LEU A 24 -21.20 -8.00 0.49
C LEU A 24 -21.62 -6.53 0.48
N HIS A 25 -22.04 -6.03 1.63
CA HIS A 25 -22.13 -4.60 1.87
C HIS A 25 -20.73 -4.01 1.94
N THR A 26 -20.57 -2.81 1.40
CA THR A 26 -19.28 -2.13 1.39
C THR A 26 -19.40 -0.68 1.86
N ARG A 27 -18.29 -0.14 2.39
CA ARG A 27 -18.12 1.27 2.69
C ARG A 27 -16.69 1.68 2.37
N GLN A 28 -16.52 2.70 1.54
CA GLN A 28 -15.20 3.26 1.29
C GLN A 28 -14.63 3.89 2.55
N LEU A 29 -13.36 3.62 2.84
CA LEU A 29 -12.63 4.16 3.98
C LEU A 29 -11.72 5.30 3.53
N PHE A 30 -10.86 5.07 2.54
CA PHE A 30 -9.95 6.07 1.98
C PHE A 30 -9.46 5.66 0.59
N ASN A 31 -8.92 6.64 -0.12
CA ASN A 31 -8.10 6.40 -1.30
C ASN A 31 -6.64 6.42 -0.88
N GLU A 32 -5.83 5.57 -1.52
CA GLU A 32 -4.40 5.45 -1.28
C GLU A 32 -3.64 5.87 -2.53
N GLU A 33 -2.52 6.52 -2.32
CA GLU A 33 -1.55 6.89 -3.34
C GLU A 33 -0.17 6.31 -3.02
N TYR A 34 0.69 6.23 -4.01
CA TYR A 34 2.04 5.71 -3.84
C TYR A 34 3.06 6.84 -3.73
N VAL A 35 4.11 6.61 -2.93
CA VAL A 35 5.27 7.48 -2.78
C VAL A 35 6.55 6.65 -2.90
N CYS A 36 7.62 7.31 -3.35
CA CYS A 36 8.97 6.75 -3.24
C CYS A 36 9.49 7.01 -1.83
N LEU A 37 10.11 6.01 -1.24
CA LEU A 37 10.75 6.07 0.07
C LEU A 37 12.21 5.61 -0.07
N LEU A 38 13.14 6.37 0.50
CA LEU A 38 14.58 6.12 0.47
C LEU A 38 15.25 6.69 1.72
N SER A 39 16.49 6.27 1.99
CA SER A 39 17.28 6.81 3.11
C SER A 39 17.50 8.32 2.97
N GLU A 40 17.54 9.06 4.08
CA GLU A 40 17.99 10.46 4.08
C GLU A 40 19.47 10.61 3.63
N ASN A 41 20.26 9.54 3.75
CA ASN A 41 21.64 9.48 3.29
C ASN A 41 21.80 9.01 1.83
N HIS A 42 20.70 8.68 1.16
CA HIS A 42 20.71 8.25 -0.24
C HIS A 42 21.21 9.39 -1.15
N PRO A 43 22.01 9.10 -2.20
CA PRO A 43 22.54 10.15 -3.11
C PRO A 43 21.45 11.06 -3.72
N LEU A 44 20.23 10.56 -3.86
CA LEU A 44 19.09 11.31 -4.41
C LEU A 44 18.20 11.97 -3.34
N ALA A 45 18.52 11.85 -2.04
CA ALA A 45 17.68 12.37 -0.95
C ALA A 45 17.57 13.92 -0.96
N GLY A 46 18.55 14.62 -1.49
CA GLY A 46 18.53 16.08 -1.62
C GLY A 46 17.70 16.63 -2.79
N SER A 47 17.17 15.75 -3.64
CA SER A 47 16.34 16.12 -4.79
C SER A 47 14.90 16.38 -4.36
N ALA A 48 14.25 17.41 -4.92
CA ALA A 48 12.82 17.61 -4.69
C ALA A 48 11.94 16.62 -5.48
N THR A 49 12.47 16.11 -6.59
CA THR A 49 11.82 15.14 -7.48
C THR A 49 12.86 14.20 -8.08
N LEU A 50 12.42 13.01 -8.45
CA LEU A 50 13.24 12.07 -9.23
C LEU A 50 12.87 12.16 -10.70
N SER A 51 13.85 12.12 -11.60
CA SER A 51 13.58 11.83 -13.00
C SER A 51 13.28 10.33 -13.18
N LEU A 52 12.60 9.97 -14.27
CA LEU A 52 12.31 8.58 -14.58
C LEU A 52 13.59 7.75 -14.79
N ASP A 53 14.63 8.36 -15.37
CA ASP A 53 15.91 7.69 -15.59
C ASP A 53 16.65 7.44 -14.27
N GLU A 54 16.72 8.43 -13.38
CA GLU A 54 17.28 8.26 -12.04
C GLU A 54 16.56 7.16 -11.27
N PHE A 55 15.23 7.17 -11.27
CA PHE A 55 14.41 6.16 -10.61
C PHE A 55 14.68 4.74 -11.13
N CYS A 56 14.69 4.57 -12.46
CA CYS A 56 14.93 3.26 -13.08
C CYS A 56 16.37 2.74 -12.89
N ALA A 57 17.33 3.64 -12.68
CA ALA A 57 18.74 3.29 -12.47
C ALA A 57 19.02 2.76 -11.06
N GLN A 58 18.12 3.00 -10.09
CA GLN A 58 18.31 2.54 -8.71
C GLN A 58 18.04 1.06 -8.56
N ASP A 59 18.55 0.50 -7.45
CA ASP A 59 18.12 -0.77 -6.91
C ASP A 59 16.89 -0.58 -6.04
N HIS A 60 15.91 -1.46 -6.21
CA HIS A 60 14.62 -1.33 -5.53
C HIS A 60 14.36 -2.46 -4.55
N ALA A 61 13.75 -2.10 -3.40
CA ALA A 61 13.05 -3.02 -2.53
C ALA A 61 11.57 -3.03 -2.85
N LEU A 62 10.95 -4.21 -2.79
CA LEU A 62 9.52 -4.43 -3.01
C LEU A 62 8.90 -5.15 -1.82
N VAL A 63 7.70 -4.77 -1.42
CA VAL A 63 6.89 -5.57 -0.49
C VAL A 63 5.98 -6.47 -1.30
N SER A 64 6.14 -7.79 -1.13
CA SER A 64 5.34 -8.83 -1.79
C SER A 64 4.75 -9.78 -0.75
N TRP A 65 3.44 -9.84 -0.68
CA TRP A 65 2.72 -10.85 0.07
C TRP A 65 2.30 -11.99 -0.87
N PRO A 66 2.74 -13.20 -0.71
CA PRO A 66 3.36 -13.91 0.43
C PRO A 66 4.89 -13.96 0.39
N GLY A 67 5.56 -13.08 -0.33
CA GLY A 67 7.01 -13.06 -0.52
C GLY A 67 7.46 -13.70 -1.84
N GLY A 68 8.72 -13.39 -2.26
CA GLY A 68 9.34 -13.99 -3.45
C GLY A 68 8.84 -13.49 -4.80
N ASN A 69 7.87 -12.58 -4.86
CA ASN A 69 7.54 -11.89 -6.10
C ASN A 69 8.40 -10.62 -6.21
N PHE A 70 8.96 -10.38 -7.40
CA PHE A 70 9.79 -9.23 -7.72
C PHE A 70 9.10 -8.25 -8.69
N HIS A 71 7.78 -8.40 -8.88
CA HIS A 71 6.95 -7.53 -9.71
C HIS A 71 5.72 -7.05 -8.94
N GLY A 72 5.37 -5.78 -9.09
CA GLY A 72 4.23 -5.14 -8.46
C GLY A 72 3.58 -4.09 -9.35
N VAL A 73 2.70 -3.28 -8.78
CA VAL A 73 1.95 -2.23 -9.51
C VAL A 73 2.88 -1.23 -10.21
N THR A 74 4.02 -0.90 -9.61
CA THR A 74 5.02 -0.02 -10.20
C THR A 74 5.62 -0.61 -11.47
N ASP A 75 5.86 -1.92 -11.48
CA ASP A 75 6.44 -2.63 -12.62
C ASP A 75 5.46 -2.68 -13.80
N LEU A 76 4.17 -2.83 -13.51
CA LEU A 76 3.11 -2.72 -14.51
C LEU A 76 3.03 -1.31 -15.10
N ALA A 77 3.11 -0.29 -14.25
CA ALA A 77 3.10 1.11 -14.70
C ALA A 77 4.34 1.45 -15.56
N LEU A 78 5.52 0.97 -15.18
CA LEU A 78 6.75 1.13 -15.97
C LEU A 78 6.66 0.41 -17.31
N ALA A 79 6.18 -0.84 -17.32
CA ALA A 79 6.02 -1.62 -18.55
C ALA A 79 5.07 -0.95 -19.55
N ALA A 80 4.01 -0.28 -19.08
CA ALA A 80 3.07 0.45 -19.92
C ALA A 80 3.72 1.62 -20.71
N ILE A 81 4.88 2.12 -20.23
CA ILE A 81 5.66 3.18 -20.91
C ILE A 81 7.00 2.66 -21.45
N GLY A 82 7.14 1.32 -21.60
CA GLY A 82 8.34 0.69 -22.15
C GLY A 82 9.58 0.81 -21.27
N ARG A 83 9.39 0.93 -19.94
CA ARG A 83 10.48 1.06 -18.96
C ARG A 83 10.45 -0.11 -17.97
N ALA A 84 11.57 -0.28 -17.28
CA ALA A 84 11.74 -1.29 -16.23
C ALA A 84 12.65 -0.74 -15.14
N ARG A 85 12.58 -1.34 -13.95
CA ARG A 85 13.49 -1.11 -12.83
C ARG A 85 14.09 -2.44 -12.38
N ARG A 86 15.15 -2.38 -11.59
CA ARG A 86 15.77 -3.56 -10.98
C ARG A 86 15.29 -3.72 -9.55
N VAL A 87 14.47 -4.73 -9.27
CA VAL A 87 14.09 -5.10 -7.91
C VAL A 87 15.10 -6.13 -7.40
N THR A 88 15.90 -5.75 -6.43
CA THR A 88 16.97 -6.58 -5.85
C THR A 88 16.59 -7.22 -4.53
N LEU A 89 15.57 -6.69 -3.85
CA LEU A 89 15.06 -7.19 -2.59
C LEU A 89 13.54 -7.30 -2.59
N SER A 90 13.01 -8.44 -2.15
CA SER A 90 11.59 -8.62 -1.87
C SER A 90 11.39 -9.01 -0.41
N VAL A 91 10.56 -8.26 0.31
CA VAL A 91 10.20 -8.50 1.71
C VAL A 91 8.70 -8.76 1.86
N CYS A 92 8.31 -9.46 2.91
CA CYS A 92 6.90 -9.80 3.14
C CYS A 92 6.14 -8.82 4.05
N SER A 93 6.79 -7.75 4.53
CA SER A 93 6.19 -6.81 5.49
C SER A 93 6.59 -5.38 5.22
N PHE A 94 5.60 -4.48 5.20
CA PHE A 94 5.83 -3.04 5.19
C PHE A 94 6.47 -2.52 6.47
N LEU A 95 6.36 -3.24 7.59
CA LEU A 95 6.93 -2.80 8.87
C LEU A 95 8.45 -2.97 8.94
N THR A 96 9.02 -3.90 8.19
CA THR A 96 10.47 -4.13 8.15
C THR A 96 11.18 -3.29 7.10
N LEU A 97 10.44 -2.82 6.10
CA LEU A 97 11.01 -2.09 4.98
C LEU A 97 11.71 -0.78 5.38
N PRO A 98 11.16 0.09 6.27
CA PRO A 98 11.82 1.31 6.72
C PRO A 98 13.20 1.06 7.31
N GLU A 99 13.35 0.02 8.14
CA GLU A 99 14.63 -0.33 8.76
C GLU A 99 15.70 -0.71 7.72
N ILE A 100 15.28 -1.43 6.68
CA ILE A 100 16.17 -1.79 5.57
C ILE A 100 16.59 -0.56 4.78
N LEU A 101 15.64 0.32 4.46
CA LEU A 101 15.92 1.53 3.70
C LEU A 101 16.87 2.49 4.42
N ARG A 102 16.78 2.60 5.76
CA ARG A 102 17.67 3.47 6.56
C ARG A 102 19.15 3.12 6.44
N VAL A 103 19.47 1.87 6.16
CA VAL A 103 20.85 1.33 6.15
C VAL A 103 21.29 0.87 4.76
N THR A 104 20.54 1.20 3.71
CA THR A 104 20.87 0.81 2.32
C THR A 104 20.58 1.96 1.36
N ASP A 105 21.13 1.85 0.15
CA ASP A 105 20.83 2.77 -0.97
C ASP A 105 19.65 2.24 -1.83
N LEU A 106 18.73 1.48 -1.23
CA LEU A 106 17.54 0.98 -1.94
C LEU A 106 16.44 2.04 -1.98
N VAL A 107 15.72 2.08 -3.09
CA VAL A 107 14.48 2.85 -3.24
C VAL A 107 13.29 1.91 -3.15
N SER A 108 12.22 2.34 -2.52
CA SER A 108 10.96 1.58 -2.53
C SER A 108 9.79 2.46 -2.89
N VAL A 109 8.79 1.88 -3.55
CA VAL A 109 7.48 2.51 -3.78
C VAL A 109 6.48 1.86 -2.85
N VAL A 110 5.89 2.67 -1.98
CA VAL A 110 4.98 2.21 -0.92
C VAL A 110 3.69 3.02 -0.91
N PRO A 111 2.58 2.45 -0.42
CA PRO A 111 1.40 3.23 -0.10
C PRO A 111 1.75 4.31 0.93
N LYS A 112 1.36 5.56 0.67
CA LYS A 112 1.74 6.73 1.49
C LYS A 112 1.36 6.57 2.96
N ARG A 113 0.19 6.00 3.26
CA ARG A 113 -0.29 5.77 4.62
C ARG A 113 0.51 4.72 5.40
N LEU A 114 1.35 3.93 4.73
CA LEU A 114 2.23 2.96 5.39
C LEU A 114 3.61 3.55 5.71
N ALA A 115 3.94 4.73 5.18
CA ALA A 115 5.14 5.48 5.52
C ALA A 115 4.94 6.30 6.82
N VAL A 116 4.62 5.63 7.92
CA VAL A 116 4.22 6.24 9.21
C VAL A 116 5.39 6.85 9.96
N ASP A 117 6.50 6.11 10.08
CA ASP A 117 7.74 6.59 10.68
C ASP A 117 8.78 6.82 9.58
N THR A 118 8.90 8.08 9.19
CA THR A 118 9.87 8.52 8.18
C THR A 118 11.16 9.08 8.77
N THR A 119 11.39 8.94 10.08
CA THR A 119 12.67 9.34 10.69
C THR A 119 13.84 8.67 9.97
N GLY A 120 14.81 9.45 9.49
CA GLY A 120 15.93 8.95 8.71
C GLY A 120 15.60 8.54 7.27
N LEU A 121 14.39 8.88 6.79
CA LEU A 121 13.92 8.58 5.43
C LEU A 121 13.40 9.85 4.75
N VAL A 122 13.47 9.87 3.42
CA VAL A 122 12.91 10.90 2.56
C VAL A 122 11.79 10.32 1.74
N MET A 123 10.68 11.05 1.65
CA MET A 123 9.52 10.71 0.84
C MET A 123 9.48 11.64 -0.38
N LEU A 124 9.49 11.05 -1.58
CA LEU A 124 9.44 11.77 -2.85
C LEU A 124 8.24 11.31 -3.69
N PRO A 125 7.69 12.18 -4.56
CA PRO A 125 6.70 11.73 -5.53
C PRO A 125 7.34 10.76 -6.53
N PRO A 126 6.63 9.69 -6.94
CA PRO A 126 7.08 8.84 -8.03
C PRO A 126 7.20 9.64 -9.34
N PRO A 127 8.21 9.37 -10.19
CA PRO A 127 8.40 10.10 -11.46
C PRO A 127 7.45 9.64 -12.59
N LEU A 128 6.48 8.79 -12.26
CA LEU A 128 5.48 8.28 -13.18
C LEU A 128 4.14 8.13 -12.44
N VAL A 129 3.05 8.10 -13.20
CA VAL A 129 1.72 7.85 -12.63
C VAL A 129 1.60 6.38 -12.27
N ILE A 130 1.48 6.08 -10.99
CA ILE A 130 1.18 4.75 -10.47
C ILE A 130 -0.28 4.77 -9.99
N PRO A 131 -1.17 3.94 -10.57
CA PRO A 131 -2.57 3.92 -10.14
C PRO A 131 -2.67 3.61 -8.65
N GLY A 132 -3.28 4.53 -7.90
CA GLY A 132 -3.64 4.30 -6.51
C GLY A 132 -4.78 3.28 -6.38
N PHE A 133 -5.21 3.02 -5.16
CA PHE A 133 -6.34 2.12 -4.90
C PHE A 133 -7.26 2.67 -3.81
N SER A 134 -8.51 2.23 -3.83
CA SER A 134 -9.45 2.50 -2.74
C SER A 134 -9.39 1.38 -1.71
N LYS A 135 -9.34 1.74 -0.44
CA LYS A 135 -9.54 0.80 0.65
C LYS A 135 -10.99 0.85 1.10
N ILE A 136 -11.64 -0.29 1.12
CA ILE A 136 -13.03 -0.43 1.53
C ILE A 136 -13.15 -1.39 2.70
N MET A 137 -14.17 -1.19 3.50
CA MET A 137 -14.62 -2.14 4.51
C MET A 137 -15.79 -2.93 3.93
N ALA A 138 -15.77 -4.25 4.07
CA ALA A 138 -16.81 -5.15 3.58
C ALA A 138 -17.36 -6.03 4.71
N TRP A 139 -18.67 -6.33 4.69
CA TRP A 139 -19.36 -7.18 5.67
C TRP A 139 -20.58 -7.85 5.07
N HIS A 140 -21.02 -8.95 5.67
CA HIS A 140 -22.17 -9.72 5.20
C HIS A 140 -23.49 -9.17 5.75
N ASN A 141 -24.58 -9.42 5.01
CA ASN A 141 -25.92 -8.97 5.39
C ASN A 141 -26.38 -9.49 6.79
N ARG A 142 -25.92 -10.66 7.22
CA ARG A 142 -26.23 -11.23 8.55
C ARG A 142 -25.87 -10.30 9.72
N THR A 143 -24.84 -9.45 9.56
CA THR A 143 -24.38 -8.51 10.59
C THR A 143 -24.77 -7.06 10.29
N HIS A 144 -25.49 -6.81 9.19
CA HIS A 144 -25.75 -5.46 8.70
C HIS A 144 -26.47 -4.59 9.75
N HIS A 145 -27.50 -5.12 10.39
CA HIS A 145 -28.31 -4.41 11.40
C HIS A 145 -27.92 -4.73 12.85
N HIS A 146 -26.94 -5.59 13.08
CA HIS A 146 -26.53 -5.95 14.43
C HIS A 146 -25.80 -4.77 15.10
N LYS A 147 -26.33 -4.27 16.23
CA LYS A 147 -25.86 -3.03 16.90
C LYS A 147 -24.36 -3.02 17.19
N GLY A 148 -23.79 -4.12 17.68
CA GLY A 148 -22.36 -4.24 17.96
C GLY A 148 -21.50 -4.14 16.71
N HIS A 149 -21.93 -4.75 15.60
CA HIS A 149 -21.23 -4.67 14.31
C HIS A 149 -21.37 -3.28 13.65
N VAL A 150 -22.51 -2.61 13.82
CA VAL A 150 -22.69 -1.22 13.40
C VAL A 150 -21.69 -0.33 14.13
N TRP A 151 -21.63 -0.44 15.46
CA TRP A 151 -20.68 0.30 16.29
C TRP A 151 -19.22 0.05 15.85
N LEU A 152 -18.84 -1.23 15.65
CA LEU A 152 -17.49 -1.59 15.18
C LEU A 152 -17.15 -0.93 13.85
N ARG A 153 -18.05 -0.99 12.87
CA ARG A 153 -17.86 -0.38 11.56
C ARG A 153 -17.72 1.14 11.62
N GLU A 154 -18.50 1.81 12.47
CA GLU A 154 -18.37 3.26 12.69
C GLU A 154 -17.02 3.61 13.33
N ARG A 155 -16.52 2.81 14.27
CA ARG A 155 -15.20 3.00 14.87
C ARG A 155 -14.08 2.81 13.86
N LEU A 156 -14.12 1.74 13.07
CA LEU A 156 -13.15 1.51 12.00
C LEU A 156 -13.14 2.66 10.99
N ALA A 157 -14.31 3.12 10.56
CA ALA A 157 -14.41 4.24 9.63
C ALA A 157 -13.92 5.57 10.24
N SER A 158 -14.13 5.79 11.55
CA SER A 158 -13.60 6.96 12.26
C SER A 158 -12.07 6.94 12.30
N VAL A 159 -11.48 5.82 12.72
CA VAL A 159 -10.01 5.64 12.76
C VAL A 159 -9.40 5.83 11.37
N ALA A 160 -10.01 5.24 10.33
CA ALA A 160 -9.51 5.36 8.96
C ALA A 160 -9.47 6.82 8.44
N LYS A 161 -10.30 7.71 8.99
CA LYS A 161 -10.29 9.15 8.67
C LYS A 161 -9.23 9.93 9.44
N THR A 162 -8.88 9.47 10.65
CA THR A 162 -7.96 10.19 11.57
C THR A 162 -6.50 9.94 11.18
N VAL A 163 -6.22 8.81 10.54
CA VAL A 163 -4.89 8.46 10.03
C VAL A 163 -4.67 9.21 8.71
N VAL A 164 -4.47 10.53 8.82
CA VAL A 164 -4.01 11.40 7.72
C VAL A 164 -2.60 11.84 8.10
N TYR A 165 -1.63 11.53 7.26
CA TYR A 165 -0.24 11.95 7.38
C TYR A 165 0.06 13.08 6.40
#